data_8facba4a92af0f39d0d2d8f45b7f73ac
#
_entry.id   8facba4a92af0f39d0d2d8f45b7f73ac
#
_cell.length_a   1.000
_cell.length_b   1.000
_cell.length_c   1.000
_cell.angle_alpha   90.00
_cell.angle_beta   90.00
_cell.angle_gamma   90.00
#
_symmetry.space_group_name_H-M   'P 1'
#
loop_
_entity.id
_entity.type
_entity.pdbx_description
1 polymer ?
#
loop_
_entity_poly.entity_id
_entity_poly.type
_entity_poly.pdbx_seq_one_letter_code
_entity_poly.pdbx_strand_id
1 'polypeptide(L)'
;MMKKGYWISLYLKVENQDNLKKYAEVVTPIIKSFGGVPLVRGGKHETFEGDDFVRTVIWEFPSYEKAIECHNSKEYLAGWDLAKDTTIRHMQVIEGFSTE
;
A
#
# COMPACT_ATOMS: atom_id res chain seq x y z
N MET A 1 -17.80 15.40 8.74
CA MET A 1 -16.40 15.03 8.85
C MET A 1 -15.95 14.23 7.66
N MET A 2 -14.73 14.48 7.23
CA MET A 2 -14.17 13.72 6.11
C MET A 2 -13.79 12.33 6.58
N LYS A 3 -14.15 11.34 5.77
CA LYS A 3 -13.73 9.97 6.01
C LYS A 3 -12.32 9.80 5.46
N LYS A 4 -11.50 9.04 6.15
CA LYS A 4 -10.16 8.70 5.70
C LYS A 4 -10.22 7.72 4.54
N GLY A 5 -9.13 7.61 3.80
CA GLY A 5 -8.96 6.57 2.80
C GLY A 5 -7.85 5.63 3.24
N TYR A 6 -7.96 4.38 2.87
CA TYR A 6 -6.96 3.38 3.24
C TYR A 6 -6.49 2.64 2.00
N TRP A 7 -5.21 2.40 1.98
CA TRP A 7 -4.53 1.69 0.91
C TRP A 7 -4.00 0.41 1.54
N ILE A 8 -4.56 -0.73 1.14
CA ILE A 8 -4.26 -2.01 1.75
C ILE A 8 -3.58 -2.91 0.73
N SER A 9 -2.37 -3.34 1.05
CA SER A 9 -1.59 -4.24 0.19
C SER A 9 -1.34 -5.54 0.93
N LEU A 10 -1.74 -6.65 0.32
CA LEU A 10 -1.57 -7.98 0.87
C LEU A 10 -0.68 -8.76 -0.11
N TYR A 11 0.53 -9.06 0.30
CA TYR A 11 1.53 -9.67 -0.58
C TYR A 11 1.45 -11.19 -0.52
N LEU A 12 1.18 -11.80 -1.67
CA LEU A 12 1.16 -13.26 -1.80
C LEU A 12 2.55 -13.82 -2.05
N LYS A 13 3.33 -13.14 -2.88
CA LYS A 13 4.64 -13.61 -3.28
C LYS A 13 5.56 -12.45 -3.61
N VAL A 14 6.77 -12.51 -3.11
CA VAL A 14 7.83 -11.56 -3.44
C VAL A 14 9.01 -12.37 -3.95
N GLU A 15 9.20 -12.38 -5.27
CA GLU A 15 10.27 -13.16 -5.89
C GLU A 15 11.63 -12.48 -5.77
N ASN A 16 11.64 -11.15 -5.65
CA ASN A 16 12.88 -10.38 -5.56
C ASN A 16 12.75 -9.32 -4.46
N GLN A 17 13.35 -9.59 -3.32
CA GLN A 17 13.30 -8.68 -2.17
C GLN A 17 13.99 -7.34 -2.46
N ASP A 18 15.06 -7.36 -3.26
CA ASP A 18 15.78 -6.13 -3.59
C ASP A 18 14.91 -5.19 -4.43
N ASN A 19 14.14 -5.74 -5.37
CA ASN A 19 13.22 -4.94 -6.18
C ASN A 19 12.14 -4.31 -5.31
N LEU A 20 11.62 -5.07 -4.35
CA LEU A 20 10.61 -4.56 -3.43
C LEU A 20 11.17 -3.46 -2.55
N LYS A 21 12.41 -3.62 -2.10
CA LYS A 21 13.09 -2.62 -1.28
C LYS A 21 13.29 -1.32 -2.06
N LYS A 22 13.72 -1.41 -3.32
CA LYS A 22 13.89 -0.25 -4.19
C LYS A 22 12.56 0.47 -4.41
N TYR A 23 11.52 -0.31 -4.67
CA TYR A 23 10.17 0.22 -4.80
C TYR A 23 9.78 1.00 -3.55
N ALA A 24 9.94 0.40 -2.37
CA ALA A 24 9.57 1.04 -1.11
C ALA A 24 10.33 2.35 -0.89
N GLU A 25 11.63 2.36 -1.20
CA GLU A 25 12.45 3.56 -1.04
C GLU A 25 11.98 4.69 -1.96
N VAL A 26 11.60 4.36 -3.19
CA VAL A 26 11.15 5.35 -4.17
C VAL A 26 9.74 5.87 -3.83
N VAL A 27 8.80 4.98 -3.51
CA VAL A 27 7.40 5.38 -3.37
C VAL A 27 7.05 5.94 -1.99
N THR A 28 7.81 5.62 -0.95
CA THR A 28 7.50 6.11 0.39
C THR A 28 7.39 7.64 0.46
N PRO A 29 8.37 8.41 -0.05
CA PRO A 29 8.21 9.87 -0.04
C PRO A 29 7.08 10.35 -0.94
N ILE A 30 6.79 9.65 -2.02
CA ILE A 30 5.68 9.99 -2.91
C ILE A 30 4.35 9.83 -2.16
N ILE A 31 4.15 8.68 -1.52
CA ILE A 31 2.92 8.41 -0.77
C ILE A 31 2.74 9.47 0.34
N LYS A 32 3.81 9.80 1.04
CA LYS A 32 3.76 10.81 2.09
C LYS A 32 3.40 12.19 1.53
N SER A 33 3.84 12.50 0.31
CA SER A 33 3.52 13.79 -0.33
C SER A 33 2.02 13.93 -0.62
N PHE A 34 1.29 12.84 -0.73
CA PHE A 34 -0.16 12.84 -0.89
C PHE A 34 -0.89 12.78 0.47
N GLY A 35 -0.16 12.90 1.57
CA GLY A 35 -0.73 12.85 2.90
C GLY A 35 -0.80 11.46 3.50
N GLY A 36 -0.16 10.49 2.89
CA GLY A 36 -0.16 9.11 3.40
C GLY A 36 0.61 8.97 4.70
N VAL A 37 0.05 8.21 5.62
CA VAL A 37 0.66 7.87 6.91
C VAL A 37 0.71 6.36 7.01
N PRO A 38 1.89 5.75 7.22
CA PRO A 38 1.96 4.29 7.31
C PRO A 38 1.42 3.82 8.66
N LEU A 39 0.46 2.91 8.62
CA LEU A 39 -0.12 2.30 9.82
C LEU A 39 0.42 0.91 10.06
N VAL A 40 0.65 0.15 8.99
CA VAL A 40 1.20 -1.21 9.04
C VAL A 40 2.22 -1.35 7.92
N ARG A 41 3.40 -1.83 8.26
CA ARG A 41 4.46 -2.04 7.26
C ARG A 41 5.14 -3.39 7.53
N GLY A 42 4.40 -4.46 7.22
CA GLY A 42 4.85 -5.79 7.58
C GLY A 42 4.63 -6.00 9.07
N GLY A 43 5.50 -6.75 9.69
CA GLY A 43 5.39 -7.02 11.10
C GLY A 43 4.85 -8.41 11.38
N LYS A 44 4.78 -8.72 12.66
CA LYS A 44 4.33 -10.02 13.13
C LYS A 44 2.86 -10.23 12.79
N HIS A 45 2.51 -11.39 12.27
CA HIS A 45 1.12 -11.67 11.90
C HIS A 45 0.82 -13.16 12.02
N GLU A 46 -0.47 -13.46 12.08
CA GLU A 46 -1.00 -14.81 12.00
C GLU A 46 -2.17 -14.79 11.03
N THR A 47 -2.23 -15.78 10.14
CA THR A 47 -3.34 -15.91 9.20
C THR A 47 -4.26 -17.00 9.71
N PHE A 48 -5.53 -16.65 9.97
CA PHE A 48 -6.51 -17.60 10.48
C PHE A 48 -7.34 -18.25 9.37
N GLU A 49 -7.55 -17.53 8.30
CA GLU A 49 -8.37 -18.03 7.18
C GLU A 49 -7.84 -17.47 5.87
N GLY A 50 -7.93 -18.27 4.82
CA GLY A 50 -7.55 -17.85 3.47
C GLY A 50 -6.06 -17.98 3.20
N ASP A 51 -5.59 -17.24 2.20
CA ASP A 51 -4.20 -17.28 1.78
C ASP A 51 -3.29 -16.71 2.86
N ASP A 52 -2.14 -17.34 3.03
CA ASP A 52 -1.14 -16.85 3.98
C ASP A 52 -0.30 -15.78 3.32
N PHE A 53 -0.73 -14.53 3.48
CA PHE A 53 0.01 -13.40 2.93
C PHE A 53 1.34 -13.23 3.66
N VAL A 54 2.42 -13.06 2.90
CA VAL A 54 3.77 -12.95 3.48
C VAL A 54 4.04 -11.57 4.04
N ARG A 55 3.24 -10.57 3.66
CA ARG A 55 3.43 -9.20 4.13
C ARG A 55 2.13 -8.42 3.95
N THR A 56 1.82 -7.57 4.93
CA THR A 56 0.68 -6.65 4.86
C THR A 56 1.18 -5.23 5.06
N VAL A 57 0.71 -4.30 4.21
CA VAL A 57 1.05 -2.89 4.33
C VAL A 57 -0.23 -2.08 4.26
N ILE A 58 -0.42 -1.17 5.20
CA ILE A 58 -1.60 -0.30 5.23
C ILE A 58 -1.15 1.14 5.39
N TRP A 59 -1.63 2.00 4.48
CA TRP A 59 -1.43 3.43 4.54
C TRP A 59 -2.76 4.12 4.75
N GLU A 60 -2.77 5.18 5.58
CA GLU A 60 -3.95 6.02 5.77
C GLU A 60 -3.74 7.33 5.02
N PHE A 61 -4.77 7.80 4.34
CA PHE A 61 -4.76 9.06 3.61
C PHE A 61 -5.85 9.98 4.16
N PRO A 62 -5.72 11.31 3.95
CA PRO A 62 -6.75 12.23 4.42
C PRO A 62 -8.14 11.94 3.88
N SER A 63 -8.23 11.32 2.69
CA SER A 63 -9.49 10.96 2.07
C SER A 63 -9.30 9.81 1.09
N TYR A 64 -10.41 9.17 0.72
CA TYR A 64 -10.42 8.15 -0.32
C TYR A 64 -9.86 8.71 -1.63
N GLU A 65 -10.28 9.92 -2.00
CA GLU A 65 -9.84 10.57 -3.24
C GLU A 65 -8.33 10.79 -3.28
N LYS A 66 -7.74 11.17 -2.16
CA LYS A 66 -6.28 11.34 -2.08
C LYS A 66 -5.54 10.02 -2.26
N ALA A 67 -6.06 8.94 -1.70
CA ALA A 67 -5.48 7.61 -1.87
C ALA A 67 -5.52 7.18 -3.34
N ILE A 68 -6.65 7.40 -4.02
CA ILE A 68 -6.79 7.09 -5.45
C ILE A 68 -5.84 7.95 -6.28
N GLU A 69 -5.78 9.24 -5.99
CA GLU A 69 -4.91 10.18 -6.70
C GLU A 69 -3.45 9.76 -6.62
N CYS A 70 -3.02 9.34 -5.43
CA CYS A 70 -1.66 8.86 -5.22
C CYS A 70 -1.37 7.61 -6.07
N HIS A 71 -2.27 6.63 -6.04
CA HIS A 71 -2.09 5.39 -6.79
C HIS A 71 -1.98 5.62 -8.28
N ASN A 72 -2.74 6.59 -8.79
CA ASN A 72 -2.80 6.86 -10.23
C ASN A 72 -1.76 7.90 -10.68
N SER A 73 -0.95 8.41 -9.76
CA SER A 73 0.08 9.38 -10.12
C SER A 73 1.19 8.72 -10.95
N LYS A 74 1.75 9.51 -11.86
CA LYS A 74 2.86 9.04 -12.70
C LYS A 74 4.05 8.59 -11.86
N GLU A 75 4.33 9.34 -10.79
CA GLU A 75 5.46 9.06 -9.92
C GLU A 75 5.30 7.72 -9.23
N TYR A 76 4.10 7.44 -8.69
CA TYR A 76 3.86 6.17 -8.03
C TYR A 76 3.93 5.01 -9.02
N LEU A 77 3.29 5.15 -10.17
CA LEU A 77 3.26 4.07 -11.17
C LEU A 77 4.66 3.75 -11.69
N ALA A 78 5.50 4.77 -11.88
CA ALA A 78 6.89 4.54 -12.25
C ALA A 78 7.65 3.79 -11.16
N GLY A 79 7.38 4.09 -9.89
CA GLY A 79 7.98 3.36 -8.78
C GLY A 79 7.52 1.91 -8.72
N TRP A 80 6.23 1.66 -8.97
CA TRP A 80 5.69 0.30 -8.97
C TRP A 80 6.32 -0.57 -10.06
N ASP A 81 6.73 0.04 -11.18
CA ASP A 81 7.40 -0.69 -12.25
C ASP A 81 8.66 -1.41 -11.75
N LEU A 82 9.28 -0.95 -10.68
CA LEU A 82 10.48 -1.58 -10.11
C LEU A 82 10.20 -2.96 -9.53
N ALA A 83 8.97 -3.22 -9.09
CA ALA A 83 8.63 -4.45 -8.37
C ALA A 83 7.48 -5.25 -8.99
N LYS A 84 6.72 -4.68 -9.91
CA LYS A 84 5.48 -5.31 -10.38
C LYS A 84 5.68 -6.68 -11.01
N ASP A 85 6.79 -6.90 -11.72
CA ASP A 85 7.03 -8.16 -12.43
C ASP A 85 7.54 -9.28 -11.51
N THR A 86 7.98 -8.94 -10.31
CA THR A 86 8.50 -9.90 -9.33
C THR A 86 7.68 -9.96 -8.06
N THR A 87 6.49 -9.38 -8.07
CA THR A 87 5.63 -9.33 -6.88
C THR A 87 4.20 -9.66 -7.27
N ILE A 88 3.57 -10.53 -6.47
CA ILE A 88 2.13 -10.81 -6.61
C ILE A 88 1.47 -10.34 -5.33
N ARG A 89 0.52 -9.41 -5.47
CA ARG A 89 -0.19 -8.87 -4.30
C ARG A 89 -1.62 -8.51 -4.65
N HIS A 90 -2.44 -8.46 -3.62
CA HIS A 90 -3.75 -7.81 -3.69
C HIS A 90 -3.56 -6.39 -3.18
N MET A 91 -4.17 -5.44 -3.86
CA MET A 91 -4.06 -4.04 -3.48
C MET A 91 -5.42 -3.38 -3.69
N GLN A 92 -5.92 -2.76 -2.63
CA GLN A 92 -7.24 -2.13 -2.66
C GLN A 92 -7.19 -0.79 -1.94
N VAL A 93 -7.90 0.18 -2.49
CA VAL A 93 -8.14 1.44 -1.81
C VAL A 93 -9.59 1.44 -1.35
N ILE A 94 -9.81 1.75 -0.08
CA ILE A 94 -11.14 1.70 0.49
C ILE A 94 -11.37 2.91 1.39
N GLU A 95 -12.60 3.42 1.39
CA GLU A 95 -12.97 4.53 2.25
C GLU A 95 -13.18 4.02 3.67
N GLY A 96 -12.71 4.79 4.64
CA GLY A 96 -12.85 4.43 6.04
C GLY A 96 -14.27 4.64 6.55
N PHE A 97 -14.59 3.96 7.63
CA PHE A 97 -15.88 4.10 8.30
C PHE A 97 -15.87 5.36 9.14
N SER A 98 -16.95 6.13 9.06
CA SER A 98 -17.11 7.31 9.90
C SER A 98 -17.92 6.93 11.14
N THR A 99 -17.41 7.28 12.31
CA THR A 99 -18.09 7.01 13.58
C THR A 99 -18.81 8.25 14.11
N GLU A 100 -18.88 9.29 13.32
CA GLU A 100 -19.54 10.55 13.67
C GLU A 100 -21.07 10.42 13.76
#